data_644c756a794d8e2e072adf8ad6b8f279
#
_entry.id   644c756a794d8e2e072adf8ad6b8f279
#
_cell.length_a   1.000
_cell.length_b   1.000
_cell.length_c   1.000
_cell.angle_alpha   90.00
_cell.angle_beta   90.00
_cell.angle_gamma   90.00
#
_symmetry.space_group_name_H-M   'P 1'
#
loop_
_entity.id
_entity.type
_entity.pdbx_description
1 polymer ?
#
loop_
_entity_poly.entity_id
_entity_poly.type
_entity_poly.pdbx_seq_one_letter_code
_entity_poly.pdbx_strand_id
1 'polypeptide(L)'
;MKKIAILGSTGSIGTQTVDILPSIEAEVVALTTNRRIGLLEEQARALHPKMVCAFDENAAKELRVKLADTDIEVLTGMDGLIACASESGADIVVTAVVGMVGLLPTLAAINAGKDIALANKETLVCAGGIVMEAARKKSVRILPVDSEHSAIFQCVQAANGNPVSKILLTASGGPFFGKKFEEMRGMTREQALAHPNWSMGAKITIDSATMMNKGLELIEAMWLYDLPPEDIEIVVHRESIVHSAVEFADGAVIAQLGLPDMQVGRPKRSLGRQDSL
;
A
#
# COMPACT_ATOMS: atom_id res chain seq x y z
N MET A 1 15.00 10.83 -13.24
CA MET A 1 14.90 9.85 -12.13
C MET A 1 13.83 10.32 -11.18
N LYS A 2 12.83 9.49 -10.81
CA LYS A 2 11.75 9.86 -9.88
C LYS A 2 12.25 9.84 -8.44
N LYS A 3 11.84 10.83 -7.65
CA LYS A 3 12.15 10.90 -6.22
C LYS A 3 11.05 10.29 -5.37
N ILE A 4 11.42 9.40 -4.45
CA ILE A 4 10.47 8.62 -3.67
C ILE A 4 10.70 8.83 -2.17
N ALA A 5 9.62 9.09 -1.43
CA ALA A 5 9.59 8.96 0.03
C ALA A 5 8.87 7.67 0.41
N ILE A 6 9.40 6.90 1.36
CA ILE A 6 8.80 5.63 1.81
C ILE A 6 8.43 5.75 3.29
N LEU A 7 7.14 5.92 3.56
CA LEU A 7 6.61 5.95 4.92
C LEU A 7 6.41 4.52 5.40
N GLY A 8 7.16 4.10 6.42
CA GLY A 8 7.15 2.74 6.94
C GLY A 8 8.09 1.79 6.18
N SER A 9 9.27 2.26 5.78
CA SER A 9 10.27 1.51 4.98
C SER A 9 10.74 0.20 5.61
N THR A 10 10.64 0.06 6.92
CA THR A 10 11.02 -1.14 7.67
C THR A 10 9.88 -2.16 7.85
N GLY A 11 8.68 -1.83 7.39
CA GLY A 11 7.52 -2.73 7.39
C GLY A 11 7.55 -3.74 6.23
N SER A 12 6.58 -4.66 6.18
CA SER A 12 6.51 -5.69 5.13
C SER A 12 6.48 -5.09 3.72
N ILE A 13 5.60 -4.12 3.46
CA ILE A 13 5.51 -3.45 2.16
C ILE A 13 6.72 -2.54 1.91
N GLY A 14 7.18 -1.82 2.96
CA GLY A 14 8.31 -0.91 2.85
C GLY A 14 9.61 -1.62 2.47
N THR A 15 9.95 -2.75 3.10
CA THR A 15 11.15 -3.54 2.77
C THR A 15 11.10 -4.03 1.33
N GLN A 16 9.97 -4.57 0.90
CA GLN A 16 9.79 -5.03 -0.48
C GLN A 16 9.82 -3.85 -1.48
N THR A 17 9.40 -2.65 -1.08
CA THR A 17 9.58 -1.44 -1.91
C THR A 17 11.07 -1.12 -2.06
N VAL A 18 11.84 -1.19 -0.99
CA VAL A 18 13.30 -1.01 -1.03
C VAL A 18 13.96 -2.08 -1.91
N ASP A 19 13.54 -3.34 -1.83
CA ASP A 19 14.11 -4.46 -2.60
C ASP A 19 13.95 -4.29 -4.12
N ILE A 20 12.91 -3.62 -4.58
CA ILE A 20 12.70 -3.38 -6.03
C ILE A 20 13.41 -2.14 -6.57
N LEU A 21 13.93 -1.25 -5.73
CA LEU A 21 14.60 -0.01 -6.16
C LEU A 21 15.72 -0.24 -7.19
N PRO A 22 16.58 -1.27 -7.07
CA PRO A 22 17.62 -1.53 -8.06
C PRO A 22 17.08 -1.82 -9.47
N SER A 23 15.80 -2.20 -9.59
CA SER A 23 15.15 -2.51 -10.87
C SER A 23 14.36 -1.34 -11.46
N ILE A 24 14.32 -0.21 -10.78
CA ILE A 24 13.65 1.02 -11.21
C ILE A 24 14.59 2.22 -11.07
N GLU A 25 14.48 3.18 -11.97
CA GLU A 25 15.26 4.41 -11.90
C GLU A 25 14.63 5.40 -10.90
N ALA A 26 14.90 5.19 -9.62
CA ALA A 26 14.35 6.02 -8.54
C ALA A 26 15.42 6.42 -7.51
N GLU A 27 15.29 7.64 -6.98
CA GLU A 27 16.07 8.17 -5.86
C GLU A 27 15.20 8.18 -4.60
N VAL A 28 15.71 7.62 -3.50
CA VAL A 28 15.01 7.68 -2.22
C VAL A 28 15.41 8.96 -1.49
N VAL A 29 14.43 9.80 -1.15
CA VAL A 29 14.67 11.09 -0.49
C VAL A 29 14.23 11.12 0.97
N ALA A 30 13.34 10.20 1.39
CA ALA A 30 12.94 10.05 2.79
C ALA A 30 12.56 8.62 3.13
N LEU A 31 12.89 8.17 4.35
CA LEU A 31 12.54 6.87 4.90
C LEU A 31 11.98 7.02 6.32
N THR A 32 10.99 6.21 6.69
CA THR A 32 10.47 6.28 8.05
C THR A 32 10.24 4.91 8.68
N THR A 33 10.30 4.87 10.00
CA THR A 33 9.94 3.69 10.82
C THR A 33 9.20 4.12 12.09
N ASN A 34 8.61 3.16 12.80
CA ASN A 34 8.19 3.42 14.18
C ASN A 34 9.39 3.28 15.15
N ARG A 35 9.91 2.05 15.35
CA ARG A 35 10.97 1.72 16.32
C ARG A 35 12.11 0.88 15.74
N ARG A 36 12.02 0.40 14.52
CA ARG A 36 13.00 -0.51 13.91
C ARG A 36 14.20 0.26 13.36
N ILE A 37 14.89 0.99 14.22
CA ILE A 37 15.97 1.90 13.84
C ILE A 37 17.22 1.19 13.29
N GLY A 38 17.50 -0.06 13.69
CA GLY A 38 18.62 -0.82 13.11
C GLY A 38 18.47 -0.99 11.60
N LEU A 39 17.30 -1.49 11.16
CA LEU A 39 17.03 -1.64 9.74
C LEU A 39 16.90 -0.28 9.02
N LEU A 40 16.33 0.75 9.70
CA LEU A 40 16.27 2.08 9.10
C LEU A 40 17.68 2.69 8.91
N GLU A 41 18.60 2.49 9.85
CA GLU A 41 20.01 2.91 9.71
C GLU A 41 20.68 2.21 8.51
N GLU A 42 20.52 0.89 8.37
CA GLU A 42 21.04 0.13 7.23
C GLU A 42 20.51 0.69 5.90
N GLN A 43 19.20 0.89 5.80
CA GLN A 43 18.56 1.48 4.63
C GLN A 43 19.05 2.92 4.36
N ALA A 44 19.17 3.74 5.40
CA ALA A 44 19.60 5.13 5.27
C ALA A 44 21.08 5.22 4.79
N ARG A 45 21.96 4.38 5.30
CA ARG A 45 23.36 4.32 4.84
C ARG A 45 23.51 3.78 3.42
N ALA A 46 22.62 2.89 3.00
CA ALA A 46 22.63 2.34 1.64
C ALA A 46 22.03 3.26 0.59
N LEU A 47 20.99 4.02 0.95
CA LEU A 47 20.17 4.80 0.00
C LEU A 47 20.43 6.32 0.09
N HIS A 48 21.12 6.79 1.11
CA HIS A 48 21.49 8.20 1.34
C HIS A 48 20.31 9.19 1.20
N PRO A 49 19.17 8.97 1.88
CA PRO A 49 18.05 9.89 1.84
C PRO A 49 18.43 11.23 2.48
N LYS A 50 17.72 12.30 2.15
CA LYS A 50 17.90 13.61 2.79
C LYS A 50 17.46 13.61 4.25
N MET A 51 16.36 12.88 4.54
CA MET A 51 15.77 12.83 5.87
C MET A 51 15.24 11.42 6.21
N VAL A 52 15.26 11.12 7.49
CA VAL A 52 14.62 9.91 8.05
C VAL A 52 13.76 10.29 9.25
N CYS A 53 12.72 9.50 9.52
CA CYS A 53 11.89 9.70 10.70
C CYS A 53 11.71 8.40 11.48
N ALA A 54 12.03 8.42 12.77
CA ALA A 54 11.56 7.42 13.72
C ALA A 54 10.39 8.01 14.51
N PHE A 55 9.20 7.40 14.39
CA PHE A 55 7.98 7.92 15.01
C PHE A 55 8.07 7.94 16.54
N ASP A 56 8.70 6.93 17.14
CA ASP A 56 8.99 6.87 18.55
C ASP A 56 10.15 7.83 18.90
N GLU A 57 9.92 8.72 19.86
CA GLU A 57 10.90 9.75 20.24
C GLU A 57 12.21 9.18 20.78
N ASN A 58 12.17 8.08 21.55
CA ASN A 58 13.37 7.47 22.10
C ASN A 58 14.17 6.78 20.97
N ALA A 59 13.50 6.08 20.08
CA ALA A 59 14.10 5.52 18.89
C ALA A 59 14.75 6.61 18.01
N ALA A 60 14.11 7.78 17.87
CA ALA A 60 14.69 8.90 17.14
C ALA A 60 15.96 9.47 17.78
N LYS A 61 16.01 9.55 19.14
CA LYS A 61 17.22 9.97 19.86
C LYS A 61 18.39 9.01 19.60
N GLU A 62 18.14 7.70 19.68
CA GLU A 62 19.16 6.70 19.38
C GLU A 62 19.61 6.76 17.91
N LEU A 63 18.67 6.94 16.97
CA LEU A 63 18.96 7.02 15.55
C LEU A 63 19.82 8.25 15.21
N ARG A 64 19.62 9.40 15.88
CA ARG A 64 20.47 10.58 15.73
C ARG A 64 21.93 10.29 16.09
N VAL A 65 22.15 9.53 17.16
CA VAL A 65 23.50 9.11 17.55
C VAL A 65 24.13 8.20 16.50
N LYS A 66 23.34 7.26 15.98
CA LYS A 66 23.79 6.28 14.96
C LYS A 66 24.13 6.93 13.62
N LEU A 67 23.43 7.98 13.22
CA LEU A 67 23.62 8.68 11.96
C LEU A 67 24.40 10.01 12.09
N ALA A 68 25.04 10.27 13.25
CA ALA A 68 25.77 11.51 13.53
C ALA A 68 26.98 11.74 12.60
N ASP A 69 27.45 10.70 11.92
CA ASP A 69 28.51 10.73 10.91
C ASP A 69 27.99 10.99 9.49
N THR A 70 26.73 11.32 9.32
CA THR A 70 26.07 11.57 8.02
C THR A 70 25.39 12.94 8.01
N ASP A 71 25.05 13.44 6.82
CA ASP A 71 24.26 14.67 6.64
C ASP A 71 22.73 14.39 6.63
N ILE A 72 22.31 13.21 7.06
CA ILE A 72 20.91 12.79 7.05
C ILE A 72 20.17 13.44 8.22
N GLU A 73 19.11 14.19 7.93
CA GLU A 73 18.25 14.78 8.95
C GLU A 73 17.39 13.72 9.65
N VAL A 74 17.43 13.68 11.00
CA VAL A 74 16.64 12.71 11.79
C VAL A 74 15.49 13.40 12.48
N LEU A 75 14.28 13.10 12.01
CA LEU A 75 13.01 13.63 12.50
C LEU A 75 12.30 12.64 13.43
N THR A 76 11.22 13.09 14.09
CA THR A 76 10.42 12.25 14.99
C THR A 76 8.95 12.62 15.02
N GLY A 77 8.12 11.69 15.46
CA GLY A 77 6.69 11.90 15.70
C GLY A 77 5.88 12.14 14.42
N MET A 78 4.69 12.68 14.58
CA MET A 78 3.78 12.96 13.48
C MET A 78 4.32 14.09 12.58
N ASP A 79 4.88 15.13 13.16
CA ASP A 79 5.45 16.25 12.39
C ASP A 79 6.61 15.76 11.51
N GLY A 80 7.43 14.84 12.02
CA GLY A 80 8.49 14.20 11.23
C GLY A 80 7.95 13.34 10.08
N LEU A 81 6.86 12.60 10.29
CA LEU A 81 6.21 11.85 9.21
C LEU A 81 5.64 12.79 8.14
N ILE A 82 5.01 13.89 8.56
CA ILE A 82 4.45 14.90 7.67
C ILE A 82 5.56 15.55 6.85
N ALA A 83 6.66 15.95 7.49
CA ALA A 83 7.81 16.54 6.79
C ALA A 83 8.43 15.56 5.77
N CYS A 84 8.64 14.29 6.14
CA CYS A 84 9.07 13.25 5.19
C CYS A 84 8.13 13.10 3.99
N ALA A 85 6.83 13.24 4.19
CA ALA A 85 5.82 13.10 3.15
C ALA A 85 5.71 14.33 2.23
N SER A 86 5.86 15.55 2.77
CA SER A 86 5.56 16.79 2.05
C SER A 86 6.79 17.63 1.66
N GLU A 87 7.86 17.60 2.47
CA GLU A 87 9.01 18.52 2.38
C GLU A 87 10.29 17.84 1.84
N SER A 88 10.34 16.52 1.76
CA SER A 88 11.52 15.76 1.29
C SER A 88 11.93 16.03 -0.16
N GLY A 89 11.06 16.65 -0.95
CA GLY A 89 11.26 16.83 -2.39
C GLY A 89 10.87 15.60 -3.22
N ALA A 90 10.13 14.65 -2.63
CA ALA A 90 9.61 13.48 -3.35
C ALA A 90 8.62 13.88 -4.46
N ASP A 91 8.61 13.10 -5.54
CA ASP A 91 7.56 13.13 -6.57
C ASP A 91 6.41 12.18 -6.18
N ILE A 92 6.77 11.05 -5.54
CA ILE A 92 5.85 9.98 -5.15
C ILE A 92 6.09 9.64 -3.66
N VAL A 93 5.01 9.47 -2.92
CA VAL A 93 5.06 9.02 -1.52
C VAL A 93 4.44 7.64 -1.41
N VAL A 94 5.22 6.66 -1.00
CA VAL A 94 4.74 5.31 -0.69
C VAL A 94 4.26 5.29 0.76
N THR A 95 2.97 5.10 0.97
CA THR A 95 2.37 5.07 2.31
C THR A 95 2.21 3.64 2.80
N ALA A 96 3.26 3.09 3.41
CA ALA A 96 3.32 1.71 3.91
C ALA A 96 3.27 1.61 5.45
N VAL A 97 2.79 2.65 6.10
CA VAL A 97 2.48 2.64 7.55
C VAL A 97 1.15 1.91 7.81
N VAL A 98 0.94 1.45 9.03
CA VAL A 98 -0.26 0.67 9.41
C VAL A 98 -1.21 1.54 10.22
N GLY A 99 -2.52 1.44 9.94
CA GLY A 99 -3.58 2.11 10.70
C GLY A 99 -3.71 3.61 10.37
N MET A 100 -4.40 4.34 11.24
CA MET A 100 -4.77 5.75 11.05
C MET A 100 -3.59 6.73 11.04
N VAL A 101 -2.42 6.30 11.49
CA VAL A 101 -1.18 7.12 11.48
C VAL A 101 -0.83 7.60 10.06
N GLY A 102 -1.23 6.85 9.02
CA GLY A 102 -0.98 7.21 7.62
C GLY A 102 -1.81 8.36 7.08
N LEU A 103 -2.95 8.70 7.69
CA LEU A 103 -3.90 9.67 7.13
C LEU A 103 -3.31 11.08 7.00
N LEU A 104 -2.78 11.63 8.08
CA LEU A 104 -2.26 13.01 8.10
C LEU A 104 -1.06 13.18 7.14
N PRO A 105 -0.03 12.31 7.15
CA PRO A 105 1.06 12.45 6.19
C PRO A 105 0.62 12.22 4.73
N THR A 106 -0.38 11.35 4.47
CA THR A 106 -0.96 11.20 3.13
C THR A 106 -1.63 12.50 2.65
N LEU A 107 -2.46 13.12 3.48
CA LEU A 107 -3.08 14.40 3.15
C LEU A 107 -2.05 15.52 2.97
N ALA A 108 -0.99 15.55 3.79
CA ALA A 108 0.10 16.51 3.64
C ALA A 108 0.84 16.34 2.30
N ALA A 109 1.13 15.09 1.91
CA ALA A 109 1.74 14.78 0.61
C ALA A 109 0.84 15.21 -0.57
N ILE A 110 -0.45 14.91 -0.51
CA ILE A 110 -1.44 15.34 -1.52
C ILE A 110 -1.47 16.88 -1.62
N ASN A 111 -1.54 17.57 -0.49
CA ASN A 111 -1.55 19.04 -0.46
C ASN A 111 -0.24 19.65 -1.02
N ALA A 112 0.88 18.95 -0.89
CA ALA A 112 2.16 19.30 -1.48
C ALA A 112 2.30 18.88 -2.96
N GLY A 113 1.24 18.34 -3.59
CA GLY A 113 1.21 17.95 -5.01
C GLY A 113 1.99 16.67 -5.31
N LYS A 114 2.10 15.74 -4.35
CA LYS A 114 2.81 14.47 -4.52
C LYS A 114 1.85 13.36 -4.90
N ASP A 115 2.21 12.53 -5.87
CA ASP A 115 1.50 11.29 -6.16
C ASP A 115 1.64 10.32 -4.99
N ILE A 116 0.61 9.54 -4.71
CA ILE A 116 0.56 8.59 -3.60
C ILE A 116 0.56 7.16 -4.12
N ALA A 117 1.55 6.37 -3.74
CA ALA A 117 1.51 4.91 -3.84
C ALA A 117 0.93 4.36 -2.53
N LEU A 118 -0.38 4.08 -2.54
CA LEU A 118 -1.16 3.79 -1.34
C LEU A 118 -1.13 2.30 -1.00
N ALA A 119 -0.44 1.95 0.10
CA ALA A 119 -0.50 0.62 0.70
C ALA A 119 -1.27 0.61 2.03
N ASN A 120 -1.54 1.78 2.59
CA ASN A 120 -2.31 1.95 3.83
C ASN A 120 -3.81 2.07 3.51
N LYS A 121 -4.50 0.93 3.44
CA LYS A 121 -5.93 0.88 3.11
C LYS A 121 -6.83 1.61 4.11
N GLU A 122 -6.43 1.67 5.37
CA GLU A 122 -7.17 2.35 6.43
C GLU A 122 -7.36 3.85 6.12
N THR A 123 -6.47 4.45 5.38
CA THR A 123 -6.57 5.85 4.93
C THR A 123 -7.84 6.09 4.11
N LEU A 124 -8.14 5.23 3.12
CA LEU A 124 -9.38 5.34 2.33
C LEU A 124 -10.60 4.80 3.07
N VAL A 125 -10.46 3.75 3.84
CA VAL A 125 -11.58 3.18 4.62
C VAL A 125 -12.15 4.22 5.58
N CYS A 126 -11.30 4.98 6.27
CA CYS A 126 -11.73 5.92 7.29
C CYS A 126 -12.01 7.34 6.78
N ALA A 127 -11.34 7.74 5.69
CA ALA A 127 -11.37 9.11 5.21
C ALA A 127 -11.37 9.23 3.67
N GLY A 128 -11.86 8.22 2.95
CA GLY A 128 -11.79 8.15 1.49
C GLY A 128 -12.36 9.38 0.79
N GLY A 129 -13.53 9.88 1.21
CA GLY A 129 -14.10 11.09 0.64
C GLY A 129 -13.19 12.31 0.75
N ILE A 130 -12.55 12.51 1.92
CA ILE A 130 -11.63 13.62 2.16
C ILE A 130 -10.35 13.46 1.31
N VAL A 131 -9.78 12.26 1.28
CA VAL A 131 -8.54 11.95 0.57
C VAL A 131 -8.73 12.09 -0.95
N MET A 132 -9.78 11.47 -1.50
CA MET A 132 -10.07 11.51 -2.94
C MET A 132 -10.46 12.91 -3.42
N GLU A 133 -11.20 13.68 -2.60
CA GLU A 133 -11.49 15.08 -2.91
C GLU A 133 -10.21 15.93 -2.93
N ALA A 134 -9.33 15.75 -1.94
CA ALA A 134 -8.04 16.46 -1.89
C ALA A 134 -7.17 16.10 -3.10
N ALA A 135 -7.10 14.81 -3.46
CA ALA A 135 -6.35 14.33 -4.62
C ALA A 135 -6.88 14.96 -5.93
N ARG A 136 -8.20 14.97 -6.13
CA ARG A 136 -8.82 15.62 -7.31
C ARG A 136 -8.51 17.12 -7.37
N LYS A 137 -8.65 17.85 -6.25
CA LYS A 137 -8.35 19.29 -6.18
C LYS A 137 -6.90 19.62 -6.52
N LYS A 138 -5.98 18.74 -6.17
CA LYS A 138 -4.53 18.92 -6.41
C LYS A 138 -4.05 18.26 -7.71
N SER A 139 -4.92 17.54 -8.42
CA SER A 139 -4.57 16.76 -9.62
C SER A 139 -3.43 15.77 -9.37
N VAL A 140 -3.39 15.17 -8.19
CA VAL A 140 -2.44 14.09 -7.83
C VAL A 140 -3.09 12.73 -7.98
N ARG A 141 -2.29 11.73 -8.31
CA ARG A 141 -2.75 10.36 -8.51
C ARG A 141 -2.67 9.58 -7.20
N ILE A 142 -3.69 8.77 -6.94
CA ILE A 142 -3.64 7.72 -5.92
C ILE A 142 -3.42 6.40 -6.66
N LEU A 143 -2.26 5.80 -6.47
CA LEU A 143 -1.83 4.55 -7.12
C LEU A 143 -1.97 3.42 -6.10
N PRO A 144 -2.82 2.41 -6.33
CA PRO A 144 -3.00 1.32 -5.38
C PRO A 144 -1.77 0.41 -5.35
N VAL A 145 -1.34 0.04 -4.15
CA VAL A 145 -0.24 -0.91 -3.90
C VAL A 145 -0.76 -2.27 -3.43
N ASP A 146 -1.96 -2.30 -2.83
CA ASP A 146 -2.64 -3.56 -2.49
C ASP A 146 -2.80 -4.42 -3.74
N SER A 147 -2.57 -5.74 -3.62
CA SER A 147 -2.45 -6.64 -4.79
C SER A 147 -3.72 -6.67 -5.63
N GLU A 148 -4.88 -6.79 -5.01
CA GLU A 148 -6.17 -6.85 -5.71
C GLU A 148 -6.49 -5.52 -6.39
N HIS A 149 -6.26 -4.39 -5.71
CA HIS A 149 -6.49 -3.07 -6.29
C HIS A 149 -5.49 -2.73 -7.39
N SER A 150 -4.22 -3.14 -7.23
CA SER A 150 -3.24 -3.02 -8.31
C SER A 150 -3.65 -3.84 -9.54
N ALA A 151 -4.21 -5.03 -9.35
CA ALA A 151 -4.74 -5.87 -10.43
C ALA A 151 -5.92 -5.19 -11.16
N ILE A 152 -6.89 -4.67 -10.40
CA ILE A 152 -8.02 -3.89 -10.95
C ILE A 152 -7.50 -2.67 -11.72
N PHE A 153 -6.55 -1.93 -11.16
CA PHE A 153 -5.93 -0.77 -11.80
C PHE A 153 -5.31 -1.11 -13.16
N GLN A 154 -4.59 -2.25 -13.25
CA GLN A 154 -4.03 -2.75 -14.52
C GLN A 154 -5.13 -3.10 -15.52
N CYS A 155 -6.23 -3.73 -15.09
CA CYS A 155 -7.37 -4.03 -15.95
C CYS A 155 -8.02 -2.75 -16.50
N VAL A 156 -8.24 -1.75 -15.64
CA VAL A 156 -8.81 -0.45 -16.05
C VAL A 156 -7.90 0.29 -17.03
N GLN A 157 -6.59 0.28 -16.80
CA GLN A 157 -5.63 0.86 -17.76
C GLN A 157 -5.65 0.15 -19.12
N ALA A 158 -5.77 -1.18 -19.13
CA ALA A 158 -5.81 -1.96 -20.37
C ALA A 158 -7.09 -1.72 -21.20
N ALA A 159 -8.18 -1.30 -20.55
CA ALA A 159 -9.47 -1.06 -21.20
C ALA A 159 -9.57 0.26 -21.96
N ASN A 160 -8.53 1.10 -21.93
CA ASN A 160 -8.41 2.34 -22.71
C ASN A 160 -9.65 3.27 -22.62
N GLY A 161 -10.17 3.49 -21.40
CA GLY A 161 -11.30 4.40 -21.15
C GLY A 161 -12.69 3.76 -21.28
N ASN A 162 -12.81 2.45 -21.51
CA ASN A 162 -14.09 1.75 -21.42
C ASN A 162 -14.61 1.82 -19.98
N PRO A 163 -15.85 2.31 -19.73
CA PRO A 163 -16.36 2.47 -18.37
C PRO A 163 -16.47 1.13 -17.64
N VAL A 164 -16.09 1.14 -16.36
CA VAL A 164 -16.24 -0.01 -15.47
C VAL A 164 -17.72 -0.19 -15.14
N SER A 165 -18.25 -1.38 -15.28
CA SER A 165 -19.62 -1.74 -14.86
C SER A 165 -19.61 -2.54 -13.56
N LYS A 166 -18.65 -3.42 -13.36
CA LYS A 166 -18.52 -4.23 -12.14
C LYS A 166 -17.07 -4.60 -11.84
N ILE A 167 -16.73 -4.70 -10.57
CA ILE A 167 -15.47 -5.28 -10.09
C ILE A 167 -15.73 -6.67 -9.50
N LEU A 168 -14.94 -7.66 -9.94
CA LEU A 168 -14.87 -8.99 -9.33
C LEU A 168 -13.64 -9.02 -8.42
N LEU A 169 -13.84 -8.68 -7.14
CA LEU A 169 -12.78 -8.58 -6.14
C LEU A 169 -12.49 -9.98 -5.57
N THR A 170 -11.34 -10.57 -5.91
CA THR A 170 -11.02 -11.92 -5.48
C THR A 170 -10.53 -11.97 -4.03
N ALA A 171 -10.76 -13.10 -3.37
CA ALA A 171 -10.31 -13.39 -2.01
C ALA A 171 -9.79 -14.83 -1.93
N SER A 172 -8.73 -15.07 -1.16
CA SER A 172 -8.27 -16.43 -0.85
C SER A 172 -9.23 -17.20 0.06
N GLY A 173 -10.12 -16.50 0.77
CA GLY A 173 -11.01 -17.05 1.80
C GLY A 173 -10.34 -17.28 3.14
N GLY A 174 -9.02 -17.09 3.25
CA GLY A 174 -8.27 -17.23 4.50
C GLY A 174 -8.22 -18.65 5.08
N PRO A 175 -7.62 -18.82 6.27
CA PRO A 175 -7.46 -20.14 6.92
C PRO A 175 -8.78 -20.74 7.46
N PHE A 176 -9.83 -19.92 7.62
CA PHE A 176 -11.12 -20.39 8.14
C PHE A 176 -12.16 -20.67 7.08
N PHE A 177 -11.77 -20.63 5.80
CA PHE A 177 -12.67 -20.95 4.70
C PHE A 177 -13.36 -22.31 4.88
N GLY A 178 -14.69 -22.35 4.68
CA GLY A 178 -15.52 -23.53 4.81
C GLY A 178 -15.88 -23.91 6.26
N LYS A 179 -15.38 -23.20 7.28
CA LYS A 179 -15.75 -23.42 8.67
C LYS A 179 -17.04 -22.72 9.03
N LYS A 180 -17.86 -23.38 9.85
CA LYS A 180 -19.07 -22.77 10.44
C LYS A 180 -18.70 -21.85 11.61
N PHE A 181 -19.58 -20.91 11.93
CA PHE A 181 -19.37 -19.96 13.02
C PHE A 181 -19.08 -20.64 14.37
N GLU A 182 -19.79 -21.74 14.68
CA GLU A 182 -19.61 -22.52 15.90
C GLU A 182 -18.20 -23.15 15.99
N GLU A 183 -17.65 -23.58 14.86
CA GLU A 183 -16.31 -24.16 14.79
C GLU A 183 -15.22 -23.09 14.98
N MET A 184 -15.52 -21.84 14.62
CA MET A 184 -14.57 -20.73 14.77
C MET A 184 -14.44 -20.23 16.23
N ARG A 185 -15.44 -20.45 17.09
CA ARG A 185 -15.42 -19.99 18.49
C ARG A 185 -14.23 -20.49 19.31
N GLY A 186 -13.70 -21.66 18.97
CA GLY A 186 -12.54 -22.27 19.66
C GLY A 186 -11.21 -22.08 18.95
N MET A 187 -11.16 -21.31 17.85
CA MET A 187 -9.93 -21.13 17.09
C MET A 187 -8.93 -20.26 17.83
N THR A 188 -7.65 -20.68 17.79
CA THR A 188 -6.55 -19.95 18.41
C THR A 188 -5.96 -18.91 17.46
N ARG A 189 -5.17 -18.00 18.03
CA ARG A 189 -4.40 -17.02 17.24
C ARG A 189 -3.47 -17.69 16.24
N GLU A 190 -2.81 -18.78 16.64
CA GLU A 190 -1.89 -19.54 15.80
C GLU A 190 -2.60 -20.12 14.58
N GLN A 191 -3.82 -20.63 14.76
CA GLN A 191 -4.65 -21.13 13.66
C GLN A 191 -5.10 -20.00 12.72
N ALA A 192 -5.41 -18.82 13.25
CA ALA A 192 -5.73 -17.66 12.45
C ALA A 192 -4.52 -17.11 11.67
N LEU A 193 -3.31 -17.28 12.18
CA LEU A 193 -2.06 -16.89 11.52
C LEU A 193 -1.57 -17.91 10.48
N ALA A 194 -2.14 -19.11 10.42
CA ALA A 194 -1.77 -20.15 9.47
C ALA A 194 -2.44 -19.97 8.10
N HIS A 195 -2.07 -18.90 7.36
CA HIS A 195 -2.63 -18.67 6.03
C HIS A 195 -2.12 -19.70 5.01
N PRO A 196 -3.00 -20.33 4.19
CA PRO A 196 -2.61 -21.45 3.33
C PRO A 196 -1.68 -21.06 2.17
N ASN A 197 -1.80 -19.85 1.61
CA ASN A 197 -1.12 -19.46 0.38
C ASN A 197 -0.14 -18.30 0.54
N TRP A 198 -0.29 -17.47 1.59
CA TRP A 198 0.43 -16.22 1.71
C TRP A 198 1.25 -16.13 3.00
N SER A 199 2.49 -15.66 2.88
CA SER A 199 3.31 -15.26 4.03
C SER A 199 3.19 -13.75 4.21
N MET A 200 2.41 -13.30 5.18
CA MET A 200 2.07 -11.89 5.39
C MET A 200 2.33 -11.47 6.84
N GLY A 201 2.25 -10.15 7.10
CA GLY A 201 2.29 -9.64 8.47
C GLY A 201 1.11 -10.13 9.32
N ALA A 202 1.29 -10.20 10.64
CA ALA A 202 0.30 -10.78 11.55
C ALA A 202 -1.08 -10.09 11.47
N LYS A 203 -1.14 -8.77 11.36
CA LYS A 203 -2.41 -8.02 11.28
C LYS A 203 -3.23 -8.45 10.06
N ILE A 204 -2.65 -8.37 8.86
CA ILE A 204 -3.37 -8.71 7.62
C ILE A 204 -3.74 -10.19 7.55
N THR A 205 -2.95 -11.08 8.16
CA THR A 205 -3.27 -12.52 8.22
C THR A 205 -4.50 -12.77 9.09
N ILE A 206 -4.62 -12.11 10.25
CA ILE A 206 -5.83 -12.16 11.10
C ILE A 206 -7.04 -11.57 10.38
N ASP A 207 -6.87 -10.42 9.71
CA ASP A 207 -7.95 -9.80 8.94
C ASP A 207 -8.43 -10.72 7.79
N SER A 208 -7.51 -11.44 7.15
CA SER A 208 -7.83 -12.43 6.12
C SER A 208 -8.62 -13.62 6.70
N ALA A 209 -8.24 -14.10 7.90
CA ALA A 209 -8.91 -15.23 8.56
C ALA A 209 -10.41 -14.94 8.82
N THR A 210 -10.76 -13.69 9.07
CA THR A 210 -12.12 -13.24 9.37
C THR A 210 -12.84 -12.62 8.18
N MET A 211 -12.21 -12.56 7.00
CA MET A 211 -12.66 -11.80 5.82
C MET A 211 -12.75 -10.28 6.06
N MET A 212 -12.29 -9.76 7.20
CA MET A 212 -12.22 -8.32 7.48
C MET A 212 -11.35 -7.60 6.45
N ASN A 213 -10.21 -8.21 6.05
CA ASN A 213 -9.35 -7.66 5.01
C ASN A 213 -10.15 -7.38 3.73
N LYS A 214 -10.99 -8.31 3.31
CA LYS A 214 -11.80 -8.15 2.10
C LYS A 214 -12.91 -7.10 2.25
N GLY A 215 -13.47 -6.95 3.46
CA GLY A 215 -14.38 -5.84 3.77
C GLY A 215 -13.70 -4.47 3.68
N LEU A 216 -12.47 -4.34 4.19
CA LEU A 216 -11.68 -3.11 4.06
C LEU A 216 -11.35 -2.82 2.59
N GLU A 217 -10.99 -3.83 1.82
CA GLU A 217 -10.69 -3.71 0.39
C GLU A 217 -11.91 -3.34 -0.45
N LEU A 218 -13.10 -3.84 -0.10
CA LEU A 218 -14.34 -3.42 -0.74
C LEU A 218 -14.55 -1.91 -0.59
N ILE A 219 -14.39 -1.39 0.64
CA ILE A 219 -14.52 0.06 0.90
C ILE A 219 -13.44 0.85 0.16
N GLU A 220 -12.22 0.35 0.10
CA GLU A 220 -11.13 0.97 -0.65
C GLU A 220 -11.42 1.01 -2.15
N ALA A 221 -11.94 -0.09 -2.73
CA ALA A 221 -12.34 -0.16 -4.14
C ALA A 221 -13.43 0.86 -4.48
N MET A 222 -14.44 1.03 -3.61
CA MET A 222 -15.49 2.04 -3.80
C MET A 222 -14.89 3.44 -4.01
N TRP A 223 -13.88 3.81 -3.22
CA TRP A 223 -13.23 5.11 -3.33
C TRP A 223 -12.27 5.23 -4.51
N LEU A 224 -11.48 4.19 -4.79
CA LEU A 224 -10.49 4.20 -5.87
C LEU A 224 -11.12 4.24 -7.26
N TYR A 225 -12.24 3.54 -7.44
CA TYR A 225 -12.86 3.34 -8.75
C TYR A 225 -14.20 4.06 -8.89
N ASP A 226 -14.62 4.81 -7.87
CA ASP A 226 -15.87 5.59 -7.84
C ASP A 226 -17.11 4.73 -8.16
N LEU A 227 -17.18 3.55 -7.52
CA LEU A 227 -18.26 2.57 -7.69
C LEU A 227 -19.06 2.41 -6.39
N PRO A 228 -20.38 2.20 -6.49
CA PRO A 228 -21.19 1.82 -5.35
C PRO A 228 -20.91 0.35 -4.95
N PRO A 229 -21.18 -0.04 -3.69
CA PRO A 229 -20.86 -1.38 -3.19
C PRO A 229 -21.57 -2.52 -3.94
N GLU A 230 -22.73 -2.29 -4.51
CA GLU A 230 -23.52 -3.24 -5.33
C GLU A 230 -22.81 -3.64 -6.62
N ASP A 231 -21.91 -2.80 -7.13
CA ASP A 231 -21.12 -3.07 -8.35
C ASP A 231 -19.75 -3.69 -8.01
N ILE A 232 -19.53 -4.10 -6.76
CA ILE A 232 -18.31 -4.80 -6.33
C ILE A 232 -18.69 -6.16 -5.76
N GLU A 233 -18.40 -7.21 -6.50
CA GLU A 233 -18.70 -8.59 -6.13
C GLU A 233 -17.45 -9.26 -5.54
N ILE A 234 -17.56 -9.84 -4.33
CA ILE A 234 -16.46 -10.60 -3.70
C ILE A 234 -16.53 -12.04 -4.18
N VAL A 235 -15.47 -12.52 -4.84
CA VAL A 235 -15.35 -13.87 -5.39
C VAL A 235 -14.25 -14.62 -4.65
N VAL A 236 -14.58 -15.74 -3.99
CA VAL A 236 -13.55 -16.56 -3.34
C VAL A 236 -12.88 -17.45 -4.37
N HIS A 237 -11.58 -17.21 -4.58
CA HIS A 237 -10.70 -17.97 -5.46
C HIS A 237 -9.49 -18.47 -4.67
N ARG A 238 -9.54 -19.72 -4.24
CA ARG A 238 -8.60 -20.34 -3.29
C ARG A 238 -7.17 -20.39 -3.83
N GLU A 239 -6.99 -20.64 -5.10
CA GLU A 239 -5.70 -20.77 -5.78
C GLU A 239 -4.97 -19.46 -5.89
N SER A 240 -5.68 -18.33 -5.78
CA SER A 240 -5.15 -16.97 -5.86
C SER A 240 -4.33 -16.70 -7.14
N ILE A 241 -4.66 -17.38 -8.26
CA ILE A 241 -4.04 -17.16 -9.58
C ILE A 241 -4.66 -15.95 -10.25
N VAL A 242 -5.99 -15.80 -10.17
CA VAL A 242 -6.70 -14.59 -10.58
C VAL A 242 -6.71 -13.62 -9.40
N HIS A 243 -6.11 -12.44 -9.58
CA HIS A 243 -5.98 -11.45 -8.53
C HIS A 243 -7.06 -10.37 -8.53
N SER A 244 -8.00 -10.42 -9.40
CA SER A 244 -9.27 -9.70 -9.56
C SER A 244 -9.56 -9.54 -11.05
N ALA A 245 -10.80 -9.17 -11.36
CA ALA A 245 -11.23 -8.88 -12.71
C ALA A 245 -12.17 -7.67 -12.73
N VAL A 246 -12.33 -7.09 -13.90
CA VAL A 246 -13.21 -5.94 -14.15
C VAL A 246 -14.10 -6.24 -15.34
N GLU A 247 -15.38 -6.10 -15.15
CA GLU A 247 -16.39 -6.11 -16.22
C GLU A 247 -16.63 -4.67 -16.67
N PHE A 248 -16.68 -4.46 -17.96
CA PHE A 248 -16.86 -3.16 -18.59
C PHE A 248 -18.26 -2.99 -19.19
N ALA A 249 -18.61 -1.75 -19.54
CA ALA A 249 -19.96 -1.41 -20.04
C ALA A 249 -20.36 -2.13 -21.33
N ASP A 250 -19.41 -2.60 -22.13
CA ASP A 250 -19.64 -3.39 -23.34
C ASP A 250 -19.78 -4.91 -23.07
N GLY A 251 -19.72 -5.33 -21.80
CA GLY A 251 -19.74 -6.72 -21.36
C GLY A 251 -18.40 -7.46 -21.46
N ALA A 252 -17.32 -6.79 -21.87
CA ALA A 252 -15.97 -7.37 -21.82
C ALA A 252 -15.52 -7.54 -20.37
N VAL A 253 -14.76 -8.63 -20.10
CA VAL A 253 -14.14 -8.86 -18.79
C VAL A 253 -12.63 -8.97 -18.96
N ILE A 254 -11.88 -8.17 -18.22
CA ILE A 254 -10.41 -8.25 -18.15
C ILE A 254 -10.01 -8.70 -16.75
N ALA A 255 -9.14 -9.70 -16.67
CA ALA A 255 -8.61 -10.23 -15.41
C ALA A 255 -7.08 -10.14 -15.37
N GLN A 256 -6.53 -9.82 -14.22
CA GLN A 256 -5.09 -9.92 -13.96
C GLN A 256 -4.80 -11.30 -13.37
N LEU A 257 -3.84 -12.00 -13.94
CA LEU A 257 -3.39 -13.30 -13.49
C LEU A 257 -1.92 -13.24 -13.08
N GLY A 258 -1.57 -13.93 -11.99
CA GLY A 258 -0.19 -14.01 -11.52
C GLY A 258 -0.02 -15.12 -10.50
N LEU A 259 1.23 -15.50 -10.24
CA LEU A 259 1.53 -16.35 -9.09
C LEU A 259 1.34 -15.54 -7.80
N PRO A 260 1.02 -16.21 -6.66
CA PRO A 260 0.89 -15.56 -5.36
C PRO A 260 2.24 -15.02 -4.87
N ASP A 261 2.64 -13.88 -5.43
CA ASP A 261 3.86 -13.15 -5.07
C ASP A 261 3.52 -11.68 -4.90
N MET A 262 3.71 -11.14 -3.69
CA MET A 262 3.46 -9.75 -3.38
C MET A 262 4.33 -8.76 -4.19
N GLN A 263 5.34 -9.24 -4.90
CA GLN A 263 6.16 -8.42 -5.81
C GLN A 263 5.56 -8.29 -7.21
N VAL A 264 4.67 -9.18 -7.64
CA VAL A 264 4.10 -9.20 -9.01
C VAL A 264 3.15 -8.04 -9.26
N GLY A 265 2.32 -7.67 -8.30
CA GLY A 265 1.36 -6.56 -8.40
C GLY A 265 1.97 -5.17 -8.21
N ARG A 266 3.28 -5.05 -7.97
CA ARG A 266 3.91 -3.77 -7.65
C ARG A 266 4.31 -2.98 -8.87
N PRO A 267 4.31 -1.65 -8.76
CA PRO A 267 4.48 -0.76 -9.90
C PRO A 267 5.91 -0.71 -10.44
N LYS A 268 6.56 -1.84 -10.73
CA LYS A 268 7.71 -1.84 -11.65
C LYS A 268 7.37 -1.10 -12.95
N ARG A 269 6.07 -1.09 -13.33
CA ARG A 269 5.58 -0.44 -14.55
C ARG A 269 5.01 0.95 -14.36
N SER A 270 4.47 1.31 -13.17
CA SER A 270 3.89 2.65 -12.97
C SER A 270 4.92 3.72 -12.63
N LEU A 271 6.12 3.35 -12.19
CA LEU A 271 7.19 4.29 -11.87
C LEU A 271 8.14 4.60 -13.05
N GLY A 272 8.17 3.79 -14.11
CA GLY A 272 9.21 3.88 -15.15
C GLY A 272 8.79 3.91 -16.62
N ARG A 273 7.51 3.84 -16.99
CA ARG A 273 7.08 3.98 -18.39
C ARG A 273 5.81 4.83 -18.52
N GLN A 274 5.98 6.13 -18.57
CA GLN A 274 5.23 7.00 -19.44
C GLN A 274 6.21 7.37 -20.55
N ASP A 275 6.12 6.65 -21.66
CA ASP A 275 6.43 7.17 -22.98
C ASP A 275 6.42 5.98 -23.95
N SER A 276 5.43 5.99 -24.78
CA SER A 276 5.17 5.21 -25.98
C SER A 276 3.88 4.40 -25.93
N LEU A 277 2.78 5.10 -26.17
CA LEU A 277 1.78 4.80 -27.21
C LEU A 277 0.97 6.06 -27.46
#